data_693ece81517a8da7220b9ddb8ee33e0e
#
_entry.id   693ece81517a8da7220b9ddb8ee33e0e
#
_cell.length_a   1.000
_cell.length_b   1.000
_cell.length_c   1.000
_cell.angle_alpha   90.00
_cell.angle_beta   90.00
_cell.angle_gamma   90.00
#
_symmetry.space_group_name_H-M   'P 1'
#
loop_
_entity.id
_entity.type
_entity.pdbx_description
1 polymer ?
#
loop_
_entity_poly.entity_id
_entity_poly.type
_entity_poly.pdbx_seq_one_letter_code
_entity_poly.pdbx_strand_id
1 'polypeptide(L)'
;MYLCKSKIKVMKKLVSSSLIGAALLLSSCSSQFNAVYKLNDYTYKYEYAKECFANGKYQKAISLLNDVVTPLKGTDNAQESLYMLAMAEYCSMDYDGAAQAFKRYYQSYPKGYLAELAHFYEGESIFESTPEPRLDQSMTVSAITAFQNYLDLYPDAILKKKAQQRLFELQDKLVMKELHSARLYYNLGSYFGNCEDGNGNNYEACIVTSQNALKDYPYTTLREDFALLIMKSKFELAQQSIDSKKIERYQDAEDEAYGFINEYPDSKEKKRAEEYIDKCKKYLSKHANDKIGELEEGELAQN
;
A
#
# COMPACT_ATOMS: atom_id res chain seq x y z
N MET A 1 32.48 -55.73 10.75
CA MET A 1 32.58 -54.35 11.30
C MET A 1 33.67 -53.49 10.63
N TYR A 2 34.60 -54.01 9.84
CA TYR A 2 35.68 -53.28 9.16
C TYR A 2 35.29 -52.69 7.80
N LEU A 3 34.29 -53.21 7.08
CA LEU A 3 33.86 -52.75 5.77
C LEU A 3 33.03 -51.45 5.79
N CYS A 4 32.39 -51.13 6.92
CA CYS A 4 31.56 -49.91 7.07
C CYS A 4 32.42 -48.66 7.30
N LYS A 5 33.57 -48.75 7.97
CA LYS A 5 34.48 -47.62 8.25
C LYS A 5 35.20 -47.14 6.97
N SER A 6 35.49 -48.03 6.00
CA SER A 6 36.16 -47.66 4.74
C SER A 6 35.26 -46.88 3.80
N LYS A 7 33.96 -47.25 3.67
CA LYS A 7 33.00 -46.51 2.85
C LYS A 7 32.72 -45.09 3.38
N ILE A 8 32.64 -44.91 4.67
CA ILE A 8 32.43 -43.58 5.31
C ILE A 8 33.64 -42.67 5.08
N LYS A 9 34.87 -43.23 5.09
CA LYS A 9 36.11 -42.47 4.84
C LYS A 9 36.23 -42.01 3.38
N VAL A 10 35.79 -42.82 2.41
CA VAL A 10 35.75 -42.51 1.00
C VAL A 10 34.67 -41.46 0.71
N MET A 11 33.45 -41.60 1.27
CA MET A 11 32.40 -40.60 1.16
C MET A 11 32.78 -39.23 1.73
N LYS A 12 33.44 -39.20 2.91
CA LYS A 12 33.94 -37.94 3.48
C LYS A 12 35.01 -37.27 2.61
N LYS A 13 35.89 -38.04 1.97
CA LYS A 13 36.86 -37.49 1.01
C LYS A 13 36.25 -37.00 -0.28
N LEU A 14 35.21 -37.67 -0.81
CA LEU A 14 34.45 -37.22 -2.00
C LEU A 14 33.67 -35.94 -1.72
N VAL A 15 32.99 -35.83 -0.58
CA VAL A 15 32.26 -34.63 -0.18
C VAL A 15 33.22 -33.45 0.10
N SER A 16 34.36 -33.69 0.74
CA SER A 16 35.36 -32.61 0.95
C SER A 16 36.02 -32.16 -0.37
N SER A 17 36.28 -33.09 -1.29
CA SER A 17 36.83 -32.75 -2.61
C SER A 17 35.84 -31.97 -3.47
N SER A 18 34.54 -32.28 -3.43
CA SER A 18 33.45 -31.55 -4.07
C SER A 18 33.27 -30.15 -3.49
N LEU A 19 33.36 -29.98 -2.17
CA LEU A 19 33.31 -28.67 -1.49
C LEU A 19 34.51 -27.78 -1.82
N ILE A 20 35.72 -28.36 -1.93
CA ILE A 20 36.92 -27.62 -2.31
C ILE A 20 36.84 -27.20 -3.80
N GLY A 21 36.33 -28.05 -4.70
CA GLY A 21 36.10 -27.72 -6.10
C GLY A 21 35.10 -26.59 -6.27
N ALA A 22 33.98 -26.60 -5.54
CA ALA A 22 33.00 -25.51 -5.54
C ALA A 22 33.57 -24.19 -4.99
N ALA A 23 34.38 -24.24 -3.94
CA ALA A 23 35.05 -23.06 -3.37
C ALA A 23 36.05 -22.42 -4.33
N LEU A 24 36.77 -23.23 -5.13
CA LEU A 24 37.72 -22.72 -6.14
C LEU A 24 37.02 -22.05 -7.35
N LEU A 25 35.81 -22.53 -7.72
CA LEU A 25 35.02 -21.90 -8.78
C LEU A 25 34.43 -20.54 -8.34
N LEU A 26 34.08 -20.41 -7.07
CA LEU A 26 33.58 -19.14 -6.50
C LEU A 26 34.70 -18.08 -6.36
N SER A 27 35.93 -18.47 -6.10
CA SER A 27 37.05 -17.54 -5.94
C SER A 27 37.55 -16.96 -7.29
N SER A 28 37.38 -17.69 -8.40
CA SER A 28 37.78 -17.23 -9.74
C SER A 28 36.95 -16.03 -10.22
N CYS A 29 35.64 -16.02 -10.00
CA CYS A 29 34.75 -14.88 -10.37
C CYS A 29 35.03 -13.60 -9.58
N SER A 30 35.58 -13.71 -8.36
CA SER A 30 35.91 -12.56 -7.52
C SER A 30 37.21 -11.87 -7.98
N SER A 31 38.19 -12.64 -8.42
CA SER A 31 39.49 -12.10 -8.86
C SER A 31 39.37 -11.32 -10.18
N GLN A 32 38.56 -11.80 -11.13
CA GLN A 32 38.35 -11.13 -12.41
C GLN A 32 37.60 -9.78 -12.20
N PHE A 33 36.56 -9.74 -11.40
CA PHE A 33 35.85 -8.50 -11.10
C PHE A 33 36.80 -7.44 -10.50
N ASN A 34 37.60 -7.82 -9.51
CA ASN A 34 38.56 -6.91 -8.87
C ASN A 34 39.63 -6.40 -9.82
N ALA A 35 40.05 -7.21 -10.77
CA ALA A 35 40.97 -6.79 -11.82
C ALA A 35 40.34 -5.74 -12.74
N VAL A 36 39.11 -5.99 -13.22
CA VAL A 36 38.39 -5.05 -14.10
C VAL A 36 38.05 -3.75 -13.34
N TYR A 37 37.61 -3.83 -12.12
CA TYR A 37 37.23 -2.66 -11.30
C TYR A 37 38.39 -1.67 -11.14
N LYS A 38 39.65 -2.15 -11.09
CA LYS A 38 40.85 -1.33 -10.93
C LYS A 38 41.39 -0.74 -12.26
N LEU A 39 40.85 -1.16 -13.41
CA LEU A 39 41.27 -0.61 -14.70
C LEU A 39 40.81 0.84 -14.86
N ASN A 40 41.54 1.62 -15.68
CA ASN A 40 41.10 2.96 -16.08
C ASN A 40 40.45 2.97 -17.48
N ASP A 41 40.15 1.79 -18.04
CA ASP A 41 39.43 1.64 -19.29
C ASP A 41 37.90 1.59 -19.01
N TYR A 42 37.25 2.74 -19.15
CA TYR A 42 35.80 2.88 -18.87
C TYR A 42 34.96 2.16 -19.90
N THR A 43 35.41 2.02 -21.15
CA THR A 43 34.68 1.27 -22.18
C THR A 43 34.70 -0.21 -21.86
N TYR A 44 35.83 -0.77 -21.49
CA TYR A 44 35.95 -2.16 -21.09
C TYR A 44 35.15 -2.45 -19.79
N LYS A 45 35.21 -1.54 -18.80
CA LYS A 45 34.37 -1.67 -17.58
C LYS A 45 32.90 -1.70 -17.91
N TYR A 46 32.45 -0.87 -18.85
CA TYR A 46 31.05 -0.85 -19.27
C TYR A 46 30.63 -2.17 -19.94
N GLU A 47 31.44 -2.70 -20.85
CA GLU A 47 31.16 -4.01 -21.48
C GLU A 47 31.10 -5.13 -20.43
N TYR A 48 32.00 -5.13 -19.47
CA TYR A 48 31.97 -6.10 -18.38
C TYR A 48 30.78 -5.89 -17.42
N ALA A 49 30.33 -4.65 -17.24
CA ALA A 49 29.10 -4.36 -16.49
C ALA A 49 27.85 -4.93 -17.17
N LYS A 50 27.78 -4.85 -18.51
CA LYS A 50 26.71 -5.50 -19.31
C LYS A 50 26.70 -7.01 -19.10
N GLU A 51 27.88 -7.64 -19.12
CA GLU A 51 28.01 -9.07 -18.84
C GLU A 51 27.56 -9.42 -17.40
N CYS A 52 27.94 -8.62 -16.42
CA CYS A 52 27.49 -8.80 -15.03
C CYS A 52 25.98 -8.67 -14.92
N PHE A 53 25.39 -7.68 -15.57
CA PHE A 53 23.94 -7.47 -15.59
C PHE A 53 23.21 -8.66 -16.23
N ALA A 54 23.64 -9.09 -17.41
CA ALA A 54 23.05 -10.21 -18.12
C ALA A 54 23.11 -11.54 -17.33
N ASN A 55 24.13 -11.70 -16.49
CA ASN A 55 24.31 -12.85 -15.61
C ASN A 55 23.61 -12.70 -14.24
N GLY A 56 22.78 -11.67 -14.02
CA GLY A 56 22.09 -11.42 -12.75
C GLY A 56 22.99 -10.97 -11.60
N LYS A 57 24.25 -10.58 -11.88
CA LYS A 57 25.22 -10.10 -10.89
C LYS A 57 25.04 -8.59 -10.68
N TYR A 58 23.83 -8.16 -10.32
CA TYR A 58 23.43 -6.76 -10.29
C TYR A 58 24.31 -5.88 -9.42
N GLN A 59 24.71 -6.31 -8.23
CA GLN A 59 25.59 -5.55 -7.35
C GLN A 59 26.98 -5.26 -7.97
N LYS A 60 27.51 -6.21 -8.76
CA LYS A 60 28.76 -6.00 -9.51
C LYS A 60 28.56 -5.04 -10.66
N ALA A 61 27.43 -5.16 -11.38
CA ALA A 61 27.06 -4.23 -12.44
C ALA A 61 26.90 -2.81 -11.89
N ILE A 62 26.18 -2.62 -10.79
CA ILE A 62 25.98 -1.32 -10.10
C ILE A 62 27.34 -0.69 -9.76
N SER A 63 28.24 -1.47 -9.14
CA SER A 63 29.56 -0.96 -8.76
C SER A 63 30.38 -0.44 -9.96
N LEU A 64 30.35 -1.15 -11.09
CA LEU A 64 31.02 -0.74 -12.31
C LEU A 64 30.30 0.43 -12.98
N LEU A 65 28.96 0.41 -13.07
CA LEU A 65 28.18 1.44 -13.73
C LEU A 65 28.31 2.79 -13.00
N ASN A 66 28.33 2.78 -11.67
CA ASN A 66 28.60 4.00 -10.89
C ASN A 66 29.95 4.64 -11.23
N ASP A 67 30.96 3.83 -11.53
CA ASP A 67 32.29 4.32 -11.92
C ASP A 67 32.33 4.86 -13.37
N VAL A 68 31.52 4.30 -14.28
CA VAL A 68 31.59 4.62 -15.72
C VAL A 68 30.56 5.64 -16.22
N VAL A 69 29.41 5.79 -15.58
CA VAL A 69 28.32 6.68 -16.04
C VAL A 69 28.78 8.12 -16.23
N THR A 70 29.65 8.63 -15.36
CA THR A 70 30.18 10.02 -15.48
C THR A 70 31.24 10.15 -16.57
N PRO A 71 32.27 9.30 -16.64
CA PRO A 71 33.23 9.34 -17.73
C PRO A 71 32.65 9.11 -19.14
N LEU A 72 31.59 8.33 -19.25
CA LEU A 72 30.94 8.06 -20.54
C LEU A 72 30.01 9.18 -21.03
N LYS A 73 29.82 10.27 -20.28
CA LYS A 73 29.01 11.42 -20.73
C LYS A 73 29.56 11.97 -22.06
N GLY A 74 28.62 12.17 -23.01
CA GLY A 74 28.96 12.65 -24.35
C GLY A 74 29.41 11.57 -25.34
N THR A 75 29.48 10.30 -24.92
CA THR A 75 29.68 9.15 -25.81
C THR A 75 28.33 8.48 -26.17
N ASP A 76 28.38 7.58 -27.17
CA ASP A 76 27.20 6.80 -27.58
C ASP A 76 26.64 5.91 -26.44
N ASN A 77 27.49 5.49 -25.51
CA ASN A 77 27.14 4.64 -24.38
C ASN A 77 26.54 5.41 -23.18
N ALA A 78 26.53 6.74 -23.23
CA ALA A 78 26.11 7.57 -22.08
C ALA A 78 24.71 7.30 -21.61
N GLN A 79 23.74 7.23 -22.53
CA GLN A 79 22.33 7.00 -22.20
C GLN A 79 22.12 5.57 -21.69
N GLU A 80 22.64 4.59 -22.43
CA GLU A 80 22.47 3.18 -22.09
C GLU A 80 23.08 2.83 -20.74
N SER A 81 24.28 3.35 -20.43
CA SER A 81 24.94 3.07 -19.15
C SER A 81 24.17 3.61 -17.95
N LEU A 82 23.57 4.80 -18.06
CA LEU A 82 22.76 5.39 -16.99
C LEU A 82 21.42 4.63 -16.80
N TYR A 83 20.78 4.25 -17.91
CA TYR A 83 19.55 3.45 -17.84
C TYR A 83 19.82 2.05 -17.27
N MET A 84 20.94 1.44 -17.67
CA MET A 84 21.35 0.13 -17.16
C MET A 84 21.68 0.18 -15.66
N LEU A 85 22.27 1.28 -15.15
CA LEU A 85 22.47 1.48 -13.72
C LEU A 85 21.11 1.44 -12.99
N ALA A 86 20.16 2.23 -13.47
CA ALA A 86 18.81 2.26 -12.87
C ALA A 86 18.13 0.89 -12.89
N MET A 87 18.24 0.15 -14.01
CA MET A 87 17.69 -1.21 -14.10
C MET A 87 18.43 -2.20 -13.20
N ALA A 88 19.75 -2.07 -13.02
CA ALA A 88 20.50 -2.92 -12.12
C ALA A 88 20.11 -2.70 -10.64
N GLU A 89 19.91 -1.44 -10.25
CA GLU A 89 19.39 -1.06 -8.94
C GLU A 89 17.98 -1.64 -8.73
N TYR A 90 17.08 -1.47 -9.70
CA TYR A 90 15.73 -2.04 -9.66
C TYR A 90 15.76 -3.56 -9.51
N CYS A 91 16.53 -4.27 -10.33
CA CYS A 91 16.65 -5.72 -10.28
C CYS A 91 17.33 -6.24 -9.00
N SER A 92 18.09 -5.40 -8.32
CA SER A 92 18.70 -5.71 -7.03
C SER A 92 17.80 -5.36 -5.83
N MET A 93 16.57 -4.88 -6.08
CA MET A 93 15.60 -4.41 -5.10
C MET A 93 16.04 -3.14 -4.35
N ASP A 94 17.01 -2.41 -4.88
CA ASP A 94 17.33 -1.05 -4.43
C ASP A 94 16.39 -0.06 -5.15
N TYR A 95 15.15 -0.04 -4.72
CA TYR A 95 14.11 0.73 -5.38
C TYR A 95 14.28 2.23 -5.22
N ASP A 96 14.84 2.68 -4.11
CA ASP A 96 15.10 4.10 -3.87
C ASP A 96 16.23 4.61 -4.78
N GLY A 97 17.30 3.84 -4.91
CA GLY A 97 18.38 4.11 -5.87
C GLY A 97 17.87 4.11 -7.29
N ALA A 98 17.11 3.07 -7.67
CA ALA A 98 16.53 2.92 -9.00
C ALA A 98 15.63 4.12 -9.38
N ALA A 99 14.73 4.55 -8.50
CA ALA A 99 13.86 5.70 -8.75
C ALA A 99 14.66 6.97 -9.03
N GLN A 100 15.71 7.22 -8.23
CA GLN A 100 16.61 8.36 -8.44
C GLN A 100 17.40 8.26 -9.74
N ALA A 101 17.89 7.08 -10.09
CA ALA A 101 18.67 6.87 -11.33
C ALA A 101 17.77 6.98 -12.58
N PHE A 102 16.53 6.46 -12.57
CA PHE A 102 15.57 6.67 -13.66
C PHE A 102 15.21 8.14 -13.82
N LYS A 103 14.95 8.84 -12.70
CA LYS A 103 14.72 10.28 -12.70
C LYS A 103 15.88 11.05 -13.32
N ARG A 104 17.12 10.73 -12.92
CA ARG A 104 18.32 11.32 -13.49
C ARG A 104 18.45 11.04 -14.98
N TYR A 105 18.01 9.85 -15.45
CA TYR A 105 18.03 9.51 -16.88
C TYR A 105 17.17 10.47 -17.70
N TYR A 106 15.88 10.59 -17.42
CA TYR A 106 15.00 11.42 -18.25
C TYR A 106 15.26 12.93 -18.07
N GLN A 107 15.78 13.35 -16.93
CA GLN A 107 16.24 14.72 -16.74
C GLN A 107 17.49 15.04 -17.59
N SER A 108 18.42 14.09 -17.72
CA SER A 108 19.62 14.25 -18.53
C SER A 108 19.35 14.08 -20.04
N TYR A 109 18.41 13.20 -20.36
CA TYR A 109 18.07 12.82 -21.74
C TYR A 109 16.55 12.86 -21.98
N PRO A 110 15.91 14.04 -21.94
CA PRO A 110 14.43 14.15 -22.03
C PRO A 110 13.86 13.68 -23.38
N LYS A 111 14.69 13.64 -24.43
CA LYS A 111 14.37 13.09 -25.75
C LYS A 111 15.09 11.74 -26.00
N GLY A 112 15.64 11.13 -24.98
CA GLY A 112 16.31 9.83 -25.07
C GLY A 112 15.30 8.73 -25.42
N TYR A 113 15.74 7.74 -26.19
CA TYR A 113 14.88 6.65 -26.67
C TYR A 113 14.31 5.76 -25.54
N LEU A 114 14.86 5.84 -24.32
CA LEU A 114 14.35 5.16 -23.12
C LEU A 114 13.66 6.12 -22.12
N ALA A 115 13.44 7.40 -22.49
CA ALA A 115 12.86 8.38 -21.56
C ALA A 115 11.46 7.97 -21.09
N GLU A 116 10.60 7.48 -21.98
CA GLU A 116 9.28 6.96 -21.63
C GLU A 116 9.38 5.80 -20.62
N LEU A 117 10.27 4.83 -20.89
CA LEU A 117 10.46 3.70 -19.99
C LEU A 117 11.05 4.13 -18.64
N ALA A 118 11.96 5.11 -18.63
CA ALA A 118 12.55 5.64 -17.41
C ALA A 118 11.50 6.32 -16.52
N HIS A 119 10.58 7.08 -17.09
CA HIS A 119 9.44 7.65 -16.34
C HIS A 119 8.54 6.55 -15.74
N PHE A 120 8.24 5.52 -16.52
CA PHE A 120 7.44 4.40 -16.00
C PHE A 120 8.15 3.67 -14.87
N TYR A 121 9.44 3.34 -15.04
CA TYR A 121 10.20 2.60 -14.02
C TYR A 121 10.57 3.44 -12.79
N GLU A 122 10.60 4.78 -12.88
CA GLU A 122 10.59 5.62 -11.67
C GLU A 122 9.34 5.34 -10.84
N GLY A 123 8.15 5.41 -11.45
CA GLY A 123 6.89 5.11 -10.78
C GLY A 123 6.84 3.69 -10.22
N GLU A 124 7.29 2.70 -11.00
CA GLU A 124 7.32 1.28 -10.59
C GLU A 124 8.29 1.06 -9.43
N SER A 125 9.44 1.74 -9.40
CA SER A 125 10.40 1.68 -8.29
C SER A 125 9.81 2.26 -7.00
N ILE A 126 9.16 3.43 -7.09
CA ILE A 126 8.48 4.03 -5.93
C ILE A 126 7.33 3.12 -5.47
N PHE A 127 6.58 2.51 -6.40
CA PHE A 127 5.51 1.56 -6.09
C PHE A 127 6.00 0.38 -5.25
N GLU A 128 7.11 -0.24 -5.65
CA GLU A 128 7.71 -1.37 -4.93
C GLU A 128 8.24 -0.97 -3.53
N SER A 129 8.58 0.32 -3.33
CA SER A 129 8.99 0.87 -2.02
C SER A 129 7.80 1.22 -1.12
N THR A 130 6.55 1.20 -1.62
CA THR A 130 5.40 1.62 -0.81
C THR A 130 5.12 0.67 0.33
N PRO A 131 4.92 1.17 1.57
CA PRO A 131 4.69 0.34 2.74
C PRO A 131 3.29 -0.27 2.77
N GLU A 132 3.03 -1.12 3.76
CA GLU A 132 1.69 -1.61 4.05
C GLU A 132 0.71 -0.48 4.41
N PRO A 133 -0.62 -0.65 4.19
CA PRO A 133 -1.62 0.41 4.39
C PRO A 133 -1.66 1.03 5.79
N ARG A 134 -1.22 0.31 6.82
CA ARG A 134 -1.23 0.81 8.23
C ARG A 134 -0.11 1.80 8.54
N LEU A 135 0.91 1.84 7.70
CA LEU A 135 2.08 2.70 7.88
C LEU A 135 1.86 4.06 7.19
N ASP A 136 2.88 4.91 7.24
CA ASP A 136 2.87 6.20 6.53
C ASP A 136 2.77 5.97 5.02
N GLN A 137 1.85 6.68 4.36
CA GLN A 137 1.55 6.51 2.94
C GLN A 137 2.14 7.62 2.05
N SER A 138 3.11 8.38 2.52
CA SER A 138 3.77 9.44 1.73
C SER A 138 4.38 8.89 0.44
N MET A 139 5.01 7.72 0.50
CA MET A 139 5.56 7.02 -0.68
C MET A 139 4.46 6.59 -1.65
N THR A 140 3.29 6.16 -1.14
CA THR A 140 2.13 5.80 -1.98
C THR A 140 1.63 7.01 -2.77
N VAL A 141 1.54 8.19 -2.14
CA VAL A 141 1.17 9.44 -2.82
C VAL A 141 2.22 9.84 -3.86
N SER A 142 3.51 9.65 -3.55
CA SER A 142 4.61 9.89 -4.50
C SER A 142 4.53 8.97 -5.72
N ALA A 143 4.22 7.67 -5.52
CA ALA A 143 4.02 6.72 -6.62
C ALA A 143 2.83 7.10 -7.50
N ILE A 144 1.69 7.50 -6.89
CA ILE A 144 0.52 7.99 -7.63
C ILE A 144 0.91 9.17 -8.51
N THR A 145 1.63 10.15 -7.96
CA THR A 145 2.09 11.33 -8.70
C THR A 145 3.01 10.95 -9.87
N ALA A 146 3.93 10.01 -9.66
CA ALA A 146 4.84 9.54 -10.71
C ALA A 146 4.08 8.87 -11.87
N PHE A 147 3.11 8.00 -11.58
CA PHE A 147 2.31 7.37 -12.63
C PHE A 147 1.32 8.33 -13.32
N GLN A 148 0.75 9.30 -12.61
CA GLN A 148 -0.06 10.35 -13.23
C GLN A 148 0.77 11.18 -14.21
N ASN A 149 1.95 11.64 -13.80
CA ASN A 149 2.89 12.36 -14.66
C ASN A 149 3.28 11.53 -15.89
N TYR A 150 3.52 10.23 -15.72
CA TYR A 150 3.82 9.34 -16.84
C TYR A 150 2.66 9.28 -17.85
N LEU A 151 1.43 9.12 -17.37
CA LEU A 151 0.24 9.03 -18.23
C LEU A 151 -0.08 10.36 -18.94
N ASP A 152 0.20 11.48 -18.28
CA ASP A 152 0.01 12.83 -18.86
C ASP A 152 1.04 13.13 -19.95
N LEU A 153 2.30 12.73 -19.73
CA LEU A 153 3.40 12.93 -20.69
C LEU A 153 3.32 11.97 -21.89
N TYR A 154 2.81 10.76 -21.67
CA TYR A 154 2.79 9.68 -22.66
C TYR A 154 1.38 9.06 -22.80
N PRO A 155 0.41 9.79 -23.39
CA PRO A 155 -0.99 9.34 -23.46
C PRO A 155 -1.18 8.04 -24.29
N ASP A 156 -0.26 7.75 -25.21
CA ASP A 156 -0.27 6.54 -26.06
C ASP A 156 0.84 5.54 -25.69
N ALA A 157 1.36 5.63 -24.48
CA ALA A 157 2.45 4.78 -23.98
C ALA A 157 2.11 3.28 -24.03
N ILE A 158 3.12 2.46 -24.32
CA ILE A 158 3.00 0.99 -24.36
C ILE A 158 2.58 0.43 -22.99
N LEU A 159 3.09 1.02 -21.91
CA LEU A 159 2.81 0.58 -20.54
C LEU A 159 1.64 1.31 -19.87
N LYS A 160 0.84 2.08 -20.63
CA LYS A 160 -0.33 2.82 -20.12
C LYS A 160 -1.25 1.97 -19.25
N LYS A 161 -1.64 0.79 -19.73
CA LYS A 161 -2.55 -0.11 -18.99
C LYS A 161 -1.94 -0.56 -17.65
N LYS A 162 -0.63 -0.83 -17.64
CA LYS A 162 0.07 -1.23 -16.42
C LYS A 162 0.15 -0.06 -15.43
N ALA A 163 0.44 1.15 -15.89
CA ALA A 163 0.45 2.34 -15.05
C ALA A 163 -0.93 2.63 -14.44
N GLN A 164 -2.00 2.49 -15.22
CA GLN A 164 -3.37 2.62 -14.72
C GLN A 164 -3.70 1.57 -13.65
N GLN A 165 -3.29 0.32 -13.88
CA GLN A 165 -3.46 -0.73 -12.88
C GLN A 165 -2.74 -0.40 -11.58
N ARG A 166 -1.48 0.09 -11.66
CA ARG A 166 -0.72 0.52 -10.47
C ARG A 166 -1.41 1.67 -9.71
N LEU A 167 -2.01 2.61 -10.44
CA LEU A 167 -2.80 3.68 -9.80
C LEU A 167 -3.98 3.13 -9.01
N PHE A 168 -4.71 2.14 -9.53
CA PHE A 168 -5.79 1.49 -8.78
C PHE A 168 -5.26 0.78 -7.53
N GLU A 169 -4.18 0.01 -7.65
CA GLU A 169 -3.57 -0.69 -6.52
C GLU A 169 -3.10 0.28 -5.41
N LEU A 170 -2.55 1.44 -5.80
CA LEU A 170 -2.13 2.49 -4.86
C LEU A 170 -3.32 3.18 -4.20
N GLN A 171 -4.39 3.46 -4.95
CA GLN A 171 -5.62 4.02 -4.41
C GLN A 171 -6.27 3.07 -3.41
N ASP A 172 -6.38 1.77 -3.74
CA ASP A 172 -6.88 0.75 -2.82
C ASP A 172 -6.07 0.70 -1.53
N LYS A 173 -4.75 0.91 -1.60
CA LYS A 173 -3.88 0.98 -0.42
C LYS A 173 -4.24 2.16 0.49
N LEU A 174 -4.52 3.35 -0.07
CA LEU A 174 -4.97 4.52 0.67
C LEU A 174 -6.35 4.29 1.30
N VAL A 175 -7.29 3.75 0.54
CA VAL A 175 -8.63 3.42 1.03
C VAL A 175 -8.57 2.40 2.16
N MET A 176 -7.70 1.39 2.05
CA MET A 176 -7.50 0.40 3.11
C MET A 176 -6.96 1.04 4.39
N LYS A 177 -6.11 2.07 4.29
CA LYS A 177 -5.67 2.86 5.46
C LYS A 177 -6.86 3.51 6.16
N GLU A 178 -7.74 4.16 5.40
CA GLU A 178 -8.93 4.81 5.96
C GLU A 178 -9.86 3.78 6.62
N LEU A 179 -10.04 2.60 6.01
CA LEU A 179 -10.81 1.52 6.60
C LEU A 179 -10.20 1.01 7.92
N HIS A 180 -8.88 0.89 7.99
CA HIS A 180 -8.21 0.53 9.23
C HIS A 180 -8.41 1.60 10.32
N SER A 181 -8.35 2.88 9.96
CA SER A 181 -8.59 4.00 10.88
C SER A 181 -10.04 3.99 11.39
N ALA A 182 -11.02 3.83 10.49
CA ALA A 182 -12.41 3.73 10.86
C ALA A 182 -12.70 2.53 11.78
N ARG A 183 -12.14 1.35 11.46
CA ARG A 183 -12.23 0.15 12.32
C ARG A 183 -11.59 0.37 13.70
N LEU A 184 -10.47 1.08 13.76
CA LEU A 184 -9.84 1.43 15.03
C LEU A 184 -10.77 2.30 15.88
N TYR A 185 -11.33 3.37 15.32
CA TYR A 185 -12.29 4.22 16.03
C TYR A 185 -13.52 3.44 16.51
N TYR A 186 -14.09 2.59 15.65
CA TYR A 186 -15.21 1.73 16.05
C TYR A 186 -14.85 0.84 17.25
N ASN A 187 -13.67 0.19 17.23
CA ASN A 187 -13.21 -0.70 18.28
C ASN A 187 -12.87 0.03 19.59
N LEU A 188 -12.42 1.28 19.51
CA LEU A 188 -12.22 2.13 20.69
C LEU A 188 -13.56 2.53 21.33
N GLY A 189 -14.61 2.72 20.53
CA GLY A 189 -15.96 2.96 21.03
C GLY A 189 -16.05 4.14 22.00
N SER A 190 -16.48 3.87 23.22
CA SER A 190 -16.57 4.84 24.31
C SER A 190 -15.32 4.93 25.19
N TYR A 191 -14.17 4.37 24.74
CA TYR A 191 -12.94 4.42 25.52
C TYR A 191 -12.44 5.85 25.73
N PHE A 192 -12.15 6.23 26.98
CA PHE A 192 -11.95 7.60 27.47
C PHE A 192 -10.65 8.26 27.04
N GLY A 193 -9.78 7.61 26.28
CA GLY A 193 -8.41 8.07 26.03
C GLY A 193 -8.23 9.34 25.19
N ASN A 194 -9.30 9.84 24.52
CA ASN A 194 -9.21 10.99 23.61
C ASN A 194 -10.16 12.16 23.94
N CYS A 195 -10.73 12.19 25.13
CA CYS A 195 -11.71 13.21 25.52
C CYS A 195 -11.10 14.21 26.50
N GLU A 196 -10.05 14.92 26.12
CA GLU A 196 -9.53 16.03 26.92
C GLU A 196 -10.56 17.17 27.04
N ASP A 197 -11.47 17.31 26.04
CA ASP A 197 -12.50 18.37 26.00
C ASP A 197 -13.95 17.85 26.12
N GLY A 198 -14.18 16.58 26.44
CA GLY A 198 -15.52 16.02 26.67
C GLY A 198 -16.44 15.92 25.44
N ASN A 199 -15.98 16.26 24.25
CA ASN A 199 -16.79 16.38 23.02
C ASN A 199 -16.52 15.32 21.96
N GLY A 200 -15.57 14.40 22.12
CA GLY A 200 -15.21 13.40 21.11
C GLY A 200 -15.70 12.01 21.47
N ASN A 201 -16.55 11.40 20.61
CA ASN A 201 -16.91 10.00 20.68
C ASN A 201 -16.25 9.26 19.52
N ASN A 202 -15.55 8.15 19.79
CA ASN A 202 -14.89 7.39 18.74
C ASN A 202 -15.86 6.82 17.70
N TYR A 203 -17.12 6.57 18.04
CA TYR A 203 -18.15 6.20 17.06
C TYR A 203 -18.45 7.35 16.09
N GLU A 204 -18.49 8.59 16.54
CA GLU A 204 -18.61 9.77 15.66
C GLU A 204 -17.38 9.89 14.75
N ALA A 205 -16.19 9.70 15.30
CA ALA A 205 -14.94 9.68 14.51
C ALA A 205 -14.95 8.57 13.44
N CYS A 206 -15.47 7.36 13.79
CA CYS A 206 -15.64 6.26 12.83
C CYS A 206 -16.61 6.64 11.70
N ILE A 207 -17.75 7.25 12.02
CA ILE A 207 -18.75 7.70 11.03
C ILE A 207 -18.12 8.72 10.08
N VAL A 208 -17.49 9.76 10.62
CA VAL A 208 -16.88 10.83 9.81
C VAL A 208 -15.76 10.30 8.92
N THR A 209 -14.87 9.47 9.46
CA THR A 209 -13.78 8.85 8.69
C THR A 209 -14.33 8.00 7.55
N SER A 210 -15.35 7.18 7.83
CA SER A 210 -15.98 6.32 6.82
C SER A 210 -16.70 7.13 5.74
N GLN A 211 -17.43 8.18 6.11
CA GLN A 211 -18.12 9.07 5.16
C GLN A 211 -17.13 9.83 4.27
N ASN A 212 -16.04 10.34 4.82
CA ASN A 212 -14.99 10.99 4.06
C ASN A 212 -14.34 10.02 3.07
N ALA A 213 -14.03 8.80 3.51
CA ALA A 213 -13.47 7.78 2.62
C ALA A 213 -14.41 7.45 1.45
N LEU A 214 -15.72 7.32 1.70
CA LEU A 214 -16.71 7.07 0.64
C LEU A 214 -16.86 8.25 -0.33
N LYS A 215 -16.66 9.47 0.15
CA LYS A 215 -16.67 10.69 -0.68
C LYS A 215 -15.42 10.81 -1.52
N ASP A 216 -14.24 10.57 -0.94
CA ASP A 216 -12.95 10.73 -1.60
C ASP A 216 -12.66 9.58 -2.57
N TYR A 217 -13.21 8.38 -2.29
CA TYR A 217 -13.03 7.16 -3.09
C TYR A 217 -14.37 6.53 -3.50
N PRO A 218 -15.17 7.20 -4.34
CA PRO A 218 -16.56 6.80 -4.64
C PRO A 218 -16.68 5.43 -5.34
N TYR A 219 -15.61 4.96 -5.99
CA TYR A 219 -15.58 3.69 -6.74
C TYR A 219 -14.83 2.57 -6.00
N THR A 220 -14.52 2.74 -4.72
CA THR A 220 -13.84 1.70 -3.95
C THR A 220 -14.69 0.43 -3.82
N THR A 221 -14.04 -0.72 -3.86
CA THR A 221 -14.67 -2.03 -3.58
C THR A 221 -15.01 -2.22 -2.10
N LEU A 222 -14.51 -1.35 -1.21
CA LEU A 222 -14.69 -1.40 0.25
C LEU A 222 -15.91 -0.60 0.74
N ARG A 223 -16.81 -0.19 -0.16
CA ARG A 223 -18.01 0.60 0.18
C ARG A 223 -18.88 -0.08 1.24
N GLU A 224 -19.14 -1.38 1.08
CA GLU A 224 -19.95 -2.15 2.03
C GLU A 224 -19.30 -2.17 3.42
N ASP A 225 -17.97 -2.32 3.52
CA ASP A 225 -17.25 -2.30 4.80
C ASP A 225 -17.40 -0.95 5.52
N PHE A 226 -17.32 0.17 4.80
CA PHE A 226 -17.52 1.49 5.38
C PHE A 226 -18.99 1.72 5.78
N ALA A 227 -19.94 1.37 4.92
CA ALA A 227 -21.37 1.48 5.22
C ALA A 227 -21.75 0.64 6.47
N LEU A 228 -21.20 -0.55 6.59
CA LEU A 228 -21.36 -1.40 7.77
C LEU A 228 -20.81 -0.72 9.04
N LEU A 229 -19.64 -0.09 8.94
CA LEU A 229 -19.06 0.63 10.08
C LEU A 229 -19.91 1.84 10.48
N ILE A 230 -20.44 2.61 9.51
CA ILE A 230 -21.33 3.74 9.77
C ILE A 230 -22.60 3.24 10.50
N MET A 231 -23.26 2.25 9.93
CA MET A 231 -24.47 1.66 10.53
C MET A 231 -24.24 1.19 11.97
N LYS A 232 -23.18 0.43 12.19
CA LYS A 232 -22.82 -0.07 13.53
C LYS A 232 -22.52 1.07 14.50
N SER A 233 -21.75 2.06 14.05
CA SER A 233 -21.33 3.19 14.89
C SER A 233 -22.51 4.07 15.26
N LYS A 234 -23.45 4.34 14.35
CA LYS A 234 -24.69 5.09 14.65
C LYS A 234 -25.54 4.37 15.69
N PHE A 235 -25.67 3.04 15.58
CA PHE A 235 -26.44 2.27 16.54
C PHE A 235 -25.80 2.29 17.94
N GLU A 236 -24.50 2.06 18.05
CA GLU A 236 -23.78 2.12 19.33
C GLU A 236 -23.82 3.52 19.94
N LEU A 237 -23.68 4.55 19.10
CA LEU A 237 -23.79 5.94 19.51
C LEU A 237 -25.17 6.27 20.07
N ALA A 238 -26.25 5.76 19.47
CA ALA A 238 -27.61 5.93 19.95
C ALA A 238 -27.79 5.30 21.34
N GLN A 239 -27.27 4.08 21.54
CA GLN A 239 -27.37 3.37 22.83
C GLN A 239 -26.68 4.12 23.97
N GLN A 240 -25.53 4.74 23.68
CA GLN A 240 -24.67 5.36 24.69
C GLN A 240 -24.92 6.87 24.87
N SER A 241 -25.90 7.41 24.16
CA SER A 241 -26.23 8.83 24.22
C SER A 241 -26.98 9.24 25.51
N ILE A 242 -26.89 10.51 25.84
CA ILE A 242 -27.73 11.14 26.86
C ILE A 242 -29.17 11.18 26.36
N ASP A 243 -30.13 11.16 27.29
CA ASP A 243 -31.56 10.99 26.98
C ASP A 243 -32.08 12.05 25.99
N SER A 244 -31.61 13.30 26.11
CA SER A 244 -31.99 14.40 25.20
C SER A 244 -31.65 14.17 23.72
N LYS A 245 -30.64 13.32 23.42
CA LYS A 245 -30.17 13.04 22.03
C LYS A 245 -30.56 11.63 21.56
N LYS A 246 -31.01 10.77 22.46
CA LYS A 246 -31.28 9.36 22.14
C LYS A 246 -32.31 9.19 21.05
N ILE A 247 -33.43 9.90 21.10
CA ILE A 247 -34.54 9.75 20.12
C ILE A 247 -34.02 10.04 18.72
N GLU A 248 -33.39 11.20 18.53
CA GLU A 248 -32.80 11.61 17.23
C GLU A 248 -31.80 10.56 16.73
N ARG A 249 -30.88 10.12 17.59
CA ARG A 249 -29.84 9.15 17.23
C ARG A 249 -30.37 7.75 16.95
N TYR A 250 -31.44 7.31 17.61
CA TYR A 250 -32.11 6.04 17.27
C TYR A 250 -32.85 6.14 15.94
N GLN A 251 -33.42 7.30 15.59
CA GLN A 251 -33.99 7.54 14.26
C GLN A 251 -32.92 7.48 13.19
N ASP A 252 -31.79 8.18 13.38
CA ASP A 252 -30.65 8.13 12.47
C ASP A 252 -30.08 6.72 12.30
N ALA A 253 -30.02 5.92 13.35
CA ALA A 253 -29.55 4.55 13.30
C ALA A 253 -30.51 3.62 12.57
N GLU A 254 -31.84 3.83 12.74
CA GLU A 254 -32.87 3.10 12.01
C GLU A 254 -32.79 3.40 10.51
N ASP A 255 -32.73 4.67 10.13
CA ASP A 255 -32.63 5.11 8.73
C ASP A 255 -31.36 4.58 8.06
N GLU A 256 -30.23 4.61 8.76
CA GLU A 256 -28.97 4.05 8.25
C GLU A 256 -29.05 2.54 8.03
N ALA A 257 -29.69 1.80 8.94
CA ALA A 257 -29.87 0.36 8.80
C ALA A 257 -30.79 -0.01 7.63
N TYR A 258 -31.85 0.77 7.37
CA TYR A 258 -32.66 0.63 6.16
C TYR A 258 -31.86 0.97 4.91
N GLY A 259 -31.07 2.06 4.92
CA GLY A 259 -30.19 2.43 3.83
C GLY A 259 -29.20 1.32 3.47
N PHE A 260 -28.58 0.72 4.50
CA PHE A 260 -27.68 -0.40 4.32
C PHE A 260 -28.33 -1.63 3.65
N ILE A 261 -29.52 -2.04 4.09
CA ILE A 261 -30.25 -3.17 3.48
C ILE A 261 -30.62 -2.87 2.02
N ASN A 262 -31.02 -1.63 1.71
CA ASN A 262 -31.40 -1.23 0.36
C ASN A 262 -30.20 -1.19 -0.59
N GLU A 263 -29.03 -0.71 -0.12
CA GLU A 263 -27.82 -0.65 -0.93
C GLU A 263 -27.13 -2.01 -1.07
N TYR A 264 -27.22 -2.87 -0.02
CA TYR A 264 -26.56 -4.19 0.04
C TYR A 264 -27.55 -5.31 0.39
N PRO A 265 -28.53 -5.63 -0.48
CA PRO A 265 -29.58 -6.61 -0.17
C PRO A 265 -29.08 -8.04 0.03
N ASP A 266 -27.92 -8.36 -0.56
CA ASP A 266 -27.27 -9.68 -0.49
C ASP A 266 -26.15 -9.75 0.57
N SER A 267 -26.00 -8.70 1.39
CA SER A 267 -24.98 -8.65 2.43
C SER A 267 -25.17 -9.74 3.49
N LYS A 268 -24.07 -10.32 3.94
CA LYS A 268 -24.05 -11.25 5.08
C LYS A 268 -24.49 -10.57 6.40
N GLU A 269 -24.38 -9.26 6.45
CA GLU A 269 -24.71 -8.42 7.62
C GLU A 269 -26.16 -7.94 7.62
N LYS A 270 -26.97 -8.30 6.61
CA LYS A 270 -28.39 -7.93 6.51
C LYS A 270 -29.17 -8.27 7.76
N LYS A 271 -28.99 -9.47 8.31
CA LYS A 271 -29.66 -9.89 9.53
C LYS A 271 -29.34 -8.98 10.72
N ARG A 272 -28.10 -8.50 10.81
CA ARG A 272 -27.69 -7.54 11.84
C ARG A 272 -28.40 -6.19 11.66
N ALA A 273 -28.51 -5.72 10.42
CA ALA A 273 -29.25 -4.49 10.13
C ALA A 273 -30.73 -4.61 10.53
N GLU A 274 -31.37 -5.75 10.21
CA GLU A 274 -32.75 -6.04 10.64
C GLU A 274 -32.86 -6.04 12.17
N GLU A 275 -31.92 -6.65 12.89
CA GLU A 275 -31.89 -6.64 14.36
C GLU A 275 -31.74 -5.21 14.93
N TYR A 276 -30.97 -4.34 14.26
CA TYR A 276 -30.83 -2.93 14.67
C TYR A 276 -32.13 -2.16 14.45
N ILE A 277 -32.78 -2.34 13.31
CA ILE A 277 -34.09 -1.75 13.01
C ILE A 277 -35.10 -2.12 14.10
N ASP A 278 -35.22 -3.39 14.45
CA ASP A 278 -36.18 -3.88 15.48
C ASP A 278 -35.88 -3.24 16.85
N LYS A 279 -34.61 -3.14 17.23
CA LYS A 279 -34.23 -2.49 18.49
C LYS A 279 -34.53 -0.99 18.50
N CYS A 280 -34.26 -0.30 17.38
CA CYS A 280 -34.57 1.12 17.22
C CYS A 280 -36.06 1.36 17.32
N LYS A 281 -36.91 0.62 16.60
CA LYS A 281 -38.36 0.70 16.66
C LYS A 281 -38.89 0.47 18.05
N LYS A 282 -38.40 -0.56 18.74
CA LYS A 282 -38.79 -0.86 20.10
C LYS A 282 -38.49 0.29 21.06
N TYR A 283 -37.31 0.92 20.91
CA TYR A 283 -36.95 2.09 21.73
C TYR A 283 -37.86 3.28 21.43
N LEU A 284 -38.02 3.63 20.15
CA LEU A 284 -38.80 4.79 19.70
C LEU A 284 -40.28 4.67 20.07
N SER A 285 -40.88 3.49 19.89
CA SER A 285 -42.29 3.27 20.24
C SER A 285 -42.56 3.41 21.75
N LYS A 286 -41.63 2.94 22.59
CA LYS A 286 -41.76 3.10 24.05
C LYS A 286 -41.76 4.59 24.44
N HIS A 287 -40.82 5.39 23.90
CA HIS A 287 -40.70 6.81 24.28
C HIS A 287 -41.74 7.72 23.61
N ALA A 288 -42.36 7.29 22.50
CA ALA A 288 -43.51 7.97 21.94
C ALA A 288 -44.72 7.87 22.90
N ASN A 289 -44.93 6.69 23.50
CA ASN A 289 -46.01 6.48 24.47
C ASN A 289 -45.75 7.21 25.79
N ASP A 290 -44.49 7.27 26.26
CA ASP A 290 -44.14 8.01 27.47
C ASP A 290 -44.45 9.51 27.33
N LYS A 291 -44.15 10.14 26.16
CA LYS A 291 -44.51 11.54 25.87
C LYS A 291 -46.01 11.81 25.82
N ILE A 292 -46.78 10.88 25.29
CA ILE A 292 -48.26 11.00 25.25
C ILE A 292 -48.79 10.94 26.70
N GLY A 293 -48.29 10.03 27.52
CA GLY A 293 -48.68 9.91 28.93
C GLY A 293 -48.36 11.19 29.74
N GLU A 294 -47.18 11.79 29.54
CA GLU A 294 -46.82 13.05 30.21
C GLU A 294 -47.70 14.25 29.78
N LEU A 295 -48.16 14.29 28.54
CA LEU A 295 -49.08 15.31 28.03
C LEU A 295 -50.46 15.14 28.62
N GLU A 296 -51.00 13.90 28.71
CA GLU A 296 -52.28 13.61 29.32
C GLU A 296 -52.28 13.90 30.82
N GLU A 297 -51.19 13.57 31.55
CA GLU A 297 -51.08 13.91 32.98
C GLU A 297 -50.93 15.44 33.18
N GLY A 298 -50.23 16.16 32.28
CA GLY A 298 -50.13 17.61 32.34
C GLY A 298 -51.41 18.35 32.08
N GLU A 299 -52.29 17.84 31.19
CA GLU A 299 -53.63 18.38 30.96
C GLU A 299 -54.59 18.09 32.09
N LEU A 300 -54.51 16.94 32.76
CA LEU A 300 -55.33 16.58 33.94
C LEU A 300 -54.94 17.38 35.20
N ALA A 301 -53.69 17.86 35.29
CA ALA A 301 -53.20 18.69 36.41
C ALA A 301 -53.55 20.17 36.26
N GLN A 302 -54.04 20.63 35.10
CA GLN A 302 -54.45 22.02 34.82
C GLN A 302 -55.98 22.24 34.86
N ASN A 303 -56.78 21.18 35.05
CA ASN A 303 -58.21 21.23 35.25
C ASN A 303 -58.56 20.85 36.72
#